data_4f87742609755d137abbcb60d1aaa4b9
#
_entry.id   4f87742609755d137abbcb60d1aaa4b9
#
_cell.length_a   1.000
_cell.length_b   1.000
_cell.length_c   1.000
_cell.angle_alpha   90.00
_cell.angle_beta   90.00
_cell.angle_gamma   90.00
#
_symmetry.space_group_name_H-M   'P 1'
#
loop_
_entity.id
_entity.type
_entity.pdbx_description
1 polymer ?
#
loop_
_entity_poly.entity_id
_entity_poly.type
_entity_poly.pdbx_seq_one_letter_code
_entity_poly.pdbx_strand_id
1 'polypeptide(L)'
;MEANIKRLKEVGLKVTEPRLTILALMQDIRDEMQHFAAEDIYKILLXKGSDIGLATVYRVLNQFEEAGILTRHNFDANKAVFELNMNHEHDHIICMDCGKVFEFKDPDMERRQREISEKHGMELTNHSLYLYGKCSNLTNCDEKK
;
A
#
# COMPACT_ATOMS: atom_id res chain seq x y z
N MET A 1 -3.15 3.17 18.71
CA MET A 1 -2.05 2.35 19.17
C MET A 1 -2.45 0.91 19.45
N GLU A 2 -3.56 0.74 20.16
CA GLU A 2 -4.01 -0.63 20.44
C GLU A 2 -4.37 -1.39 19.18
N ALA A 3 -4.96 -0.70 18.22
CA ALA A 3 -5.31 -1.35 16.96
C ALA A 3 -4.08 -1.84 16.23
N ASN A 4 -3.00 -1.07 16.28
CA ASN A 4 -1.77 -1.48 15.63
C ASN A 4 -1.11 -2.65 16.33
N ILE A 5 -1.17 -2.65 17.65
CA ILE A 5 -0.66 -3.78 18.41
C ILE A 5 -1.41 -5.06 18.02
N LYS A 6 -2.73 -4.96 17.95
CA LYS A 6 -3.55 -6.10 17.56
C LYS A 6 -3.22 -6.55 16.14
N ARG A 7 -3.04 -5.59 15.23
CA ARG A 7 -2.77 -5.94 13.85
C ARG A 7 -1.45 -6.69 13.71
N LEU A 8 -0.41 -6.24 14.41
CA LEU A 8 0.86 -6.93 14.36
C LEU A 8 0.74 -8.36 14.88
N LYS A 9 0.02 -8.53 15.99
CA LYS A 9 -0.16 -9.85 16.55
C LYS A 9 -0.93 -10.76 15.61
N GLU A 10 -1.95 -10.23 14.96
CA GLU A 10 -2.77 -11.04 14.07
C GLU A 10 -1.98 -11.59 12.90
N VAL A 11 -0.97 -10.87 12.44
CA VAL A 11 -0.16 -11.36 11.32
C VAL A 11 1.11 -12.07 11.80
N GLY A 12 1.22 -12.31 13.10
CA GLY A 12 2.32 -13.09 13.62
C GLY A 12 3.61 -12.34 13.83
N LEU A 13 3.56 -11.02 13.89
CA LEU A 13 4.74 -10.21 14.11
C LEU A 13 4.84 -9.79 15.57
N LYS A 14 6.05 -9.89 16.11
CA LYS A 14 6.29 -9.41 17.46
C LYS A 14 6.10 -7.90 17.52
N VAL A 15 5.50 -7.42 18.60
CA VAL A 15 5.28 -6.00 18.79
C VAL A 15 6.59 -5.38 19.28
N THR A 16 7.14 -4.49 18.47
CA THR A 16 8.34 -3.74 18.84
C THR A 16 8.11 -2.28 18.58
N GLU A 17 8.94 -1.44 19.22
CA GLU A 17 8.80 0.00 19.03
C GLU A 17 9.02 0.43 17.60
N PRO A 18 10.07 -0.03 16.90
CA PRO A 18 10.22 0.38 15.50
C PRO A 18 9.03 -0.03 14.62
N ARG A 19 8.49 -1.22 14.83
CA ARG A 19 7.35 -1.65 14.04
C ARG A 19 6.13 -0.78 14.29
N LEU A 20 5.85 -0.48 15.55
CA LEU A 20 4.71 0.39 15.87
C LEU A 20 4.91 1.79 15.33
N THR A 21 6.10 2.33 15.48
CA THR A 21 6.39 3.68 15.02
C THR A 21 6.22 3.80 13.53
N ILE A 22 6.76 2.84 12.78
CA ILE A 22 6.69 2.90 11.31
C ILE A 22 5.26 2.67 10.85
N LEU A 23 4.54 1.74 11.46
CA LEU A 23 3.15 1.49 11.06
C LEU A 23 2.30 2.72 11.31
N ALA A 24 2.44 3.37 12.46
CA ALA A 24 1.67 4.57 12.74
C ALA A 24 2.01 5.69 11.78
N LEU A 25 3.30 5.81 11.43
CA LEU A 25 3.70 6.86 10.49
C LEU A 25 3.07 6.64 9.12
N MET A 26 3.08 5.40 8.65
CA MET A 26 2.49 5.10 7.35
C MET A 26 1.01 5.44 7.33
N GLN A 27 0.32 5.19 8.43
CA GLN A 27 -1.09 5.54 8.50
C GLN A 27 -1.29 7.05 8.50
N ASP A 28 -0.39 7.78 9.14
CA ASP A 28 -0.51 9.24 9.20
C ASP A 28 -0.29 9.89 7.84
N ILE A 29 0.63 9.38 7.06
CA ILE A 29 0.98 10.02 5.79
C ILE A 29 0.18 9.47 4.61
N ARG A 30 -0.71 8.54 4.87
CA ARG A 30 -1.40 7.82 3.81
C ARG A 30 -2.13 8.74 2.84
N ASP A 31 -2.76 9.78 3.36
CA ASP A 31 -3.52 10.69 2.50
C ASP A 31 -2.63 11.57 1.64
N GLU A 32 -1.43 11.86 2.13
CA GLU A 32 -0.53 12.76 1.43
C GLU A 32 0.45 12.01 0.54
N MET A 33 0.82 10.79 0.94
CA MET A 33 1.81 10.00 0.24
C MET A 33 1.35 8.56 0.27
N GLN A 34 0.57 8.19 -0.72
CA GLN A 34 -0.02 6.85 -0.75
C GLN A 34 1.02 5.79 -1.06
N HIS A 35 2.00 6.13 -1.87
CA HIS A 35 3.10 5.23 -2.20
C HIS A 35 4.38 5.86 -1.70
N PHE A 36 5.21 5.05 -1.05
CA PHE A 36 6.43 5.59 -0.44
C PHE A 36 7.57 4.58 -0.57
N ALA A 37 8.75 5.10 -0.69
CA ALA A 37 9.97 4.29 -0.62
C ALA A 37 10.48 4.27 0.81
N ALA A 38 11.40 3.34 1.09
CA ALA A 38 11.99 3.27 2.41
C ALA A 38 12.68 4.57 2.79
N GLU A 39 13.32 5.21 1.81
CA GLU A 39 13.99 6.48 2.07
C GLU A 39 13.03 7.57 2.49
N ASP A 40 11.81 7.55 1.95
CA ASP A 40 10.80 8.54 2.35
C ASP A 40 10.47 8.40 3.83
N ILE A 41 10.26 7.15 4.26
CA ILE A 41 9.95 6.91 5.66
C ILE A 41 11.11 7.31 6.54
N TYR A 42 12.34 6.97 6.14
CA TYR A 42 13.51 7.33 6.91
C TYR A 42 13.64 8.84 7.06
N LYS A 43 13.43 9.58 5.98
CA LYS A 43 13.56 11.04 6.05
C LYS A 43 12.53 11.65 7.00
N ILE A 44 11.32 11.14 6.99
CA ILE A 44 10.29 11.66 7.89
C ILE A 44 10.65 11.34 9.34
N LEU A 45 11.13 10.13 9.59
CA LEU A 45 11.54 9.77 10.95
C LEU A 45 12.69 10.63 11.42
N LEU A 46 13.62 10.91 10.57
CA LEU A 46 14.73 11.78 10.91
C LEU A 46 14.21 13.14 11.39
N UNK A 47 13.40 13.44 10.68
CA UNK A 47 12.87 14.53 10.95
C UNK A 47 12.23 14.63 12.14
N LYS A 48 11.65 13.80 12.60
CA LYS A 48 10.92 13.77 13.88
C LYS A 48 11.83 13.45 15.06
N GLY A 49 13.10 13.34 14.81
CA GLY A 49 14.02 13.07 15.89
C GLY A 49 14.15 11.61 16.27
N SER A 50 13.64 10.72 15.44
CA SER A 50 13.74 9.29 15.70
C SER A 50 15.17 8.80 15.43
N ASP A 51 15.58 7.81 16.20
CA ASP A 51 16.90 7.21 16.00
C ASP A 51 16.81 5.90 15.21
N ILE A 52 15.67 5.64 14.58
CA ILE A 52 15.52 4.47 13.73
C ILE A 52 16.33 4.68 12.46
N GLY A 53 17.23 3.75 12.18
CA GLY A 53 18.09 3.88 11.02
C GLY A 53 17.46 3.34 9.77
N LEU A 54 18.09 3.66 8.63
CA LEU A 54 17.57 3.24 7.33
C LEU A 54 17.52 1.73 7.19
N ALA A 55 18.52 1.03 7.70
CA ALA A 55 18.52 -0.43 7.60
C ALA A 55 17.34 -1.02 8.35
N THR A 56 17.00 -0.45 9.50
CA THR A 56 15.85 -0.93 10.25
C THR A 56 14.56 -0.64 9.49
N VAL A 57 14.47 0.54 8.85
CA VAL A 57 13.29 0.84 8.04
C VAL A 57 13.12 -0.21 6.94
N TYR A 58 14.20 -0.50 6.21
CA TYR A 58 14.12 -1.52 5.16
C TYR A 58 13.65 -2.86 5.71
N ARG A 59 14.22 -3.27 6.84
CA ARG A 59 13.87 -4.56 7.41
C ARG A 59 12.40 -4.61 7.82
N VAL A 60 11.92 -3.55 8.45
CA VAL A 60 10.53 -3.51 8.89
C VAL A 60 9.58 -3.51 7.70
N LEU A 61 9.88 -2.72 6.66
CA LEU A 61 9.01 -2.68 5.49
C LEU A 61 8.97 -4.03 4.78
N ASN A 62 10.11 -4.71 4.69
CA ASN A 62 10.12 -6.04 4.09
C ASN A 62 9.31 -7.03 4.91
N GLN A 63 9.40 -6.95 6.23
CA GLN A 63 8.62 -7.81 7.10
C GLN A 63 7.14 -7.52 6.97
N PHE A 64 6.78 -6.25 6.85
CA PHE A 64 5.39 -5.88 6.67
C PHE A 64 4.86 -6.37 5.32
N GLU A 65 5.69 -6.33 4.29
CA GLU A 65 5.27 -6.85 3.00
C GLU A 65 5.02 -8.36 3.09
N GLU A 66 5.92 -9.08 3.72
CA GLU A 66 5.77 -10.53 3.85
C GLU A 66 4.52 -10.89 4.65
N ALA A 67 4.18 -10.04 5.62
CA ALA A 67 3.01 -10.28 6.47
C ALA A 67 1.70 -9.81 5.84
N GLY A 68 1.76 -9.14 4.71
CA GLY A 68 0.55 -8.66 4.06
C GLY A 68 0.09 -7.28 4.51
N ILE A 69 0.87 -6.60 5.34
CA ILE A 69 0.52 -5.24 5.76
C ILE A 69 0.79 -4.25 4.65
N LEU A 70 1.81 -4.50 3.85
CA LEU A 70 2.19 -3.64 2.72
C LEU A 70 2.16 -4.42 1.43
N THR A 71 1.94 -3.70 0.34
CA THR A 71 2.13 -4.22 -1.00
C THR A 71 3.32 -3.47 -1.61
N ARG A 72 4.20 -4.20 -2.24
CA ARG A 72 5.33 -3.62 -2.96
C ARG A 72 4.95 -3.40 -4.41
N HIS A 73 5.25 -2.22 -4.93
CA HIS A 73 5.01 -1.89 -6.33
C HIS A 73 6.32 -1.49 -6.97
N ASN A 74 6.53 -1.95 -8.18
CA ASN A 74 7.72 -1.59 -8.96
C ASN A 74 7.29 -0.77 -10.16
N PHE A 75 6.83 0.45 -9.89
CA PHE A 75 6.43 1.35 -10.96
C PHE A 75 7.62 1.76 -11.81
N ASP A 76 8.78 1.82 -11.20
CA ASP A 76 10.03 2.16 -11.84
C ASP A 76 10.97 1.00 -11.64
N ALA A 77 11.68 0.59 -12.69
CA ALA A 77 12.55 -0.58 -12.61
C ALA A 77 13.60 -0.45 -11.52
N ASN A 78 14.00 0.76 -11.17
CA ASN A 78 15.09 0.97 -10.23
C ASN A 78 14.64 1.26 -8.81
N LYS A 79 13.33 1.31 -8.57
CA LYS A 79 12.89 1.77 -7.27
C LYS A 79 11.62 1.07 -6.85
N ALA A 80 11.67 0.46 -5.68
CA ALA A 80 10.49 -0.16 -5.09
C ALA A 80 9.77 0.86 -4.22
N VAL A 81 8.45 0.90 -4.35
CA VAL A 81 7.63 1.69 -3.45
C VAL A 81 6.62 0.77 -2.79
N PHE A 82 6.13 1.20 -1.66
CA PHE A 82 5.21 0.41 -0.86
C PHE A 82 3.91 1.16 -0.67
N GLU A 83 2.87 0.40 -0.49
CA GLU A 83 1.54 0.95 -0.22
C GLU A 83 0.95 0.20 0.95
N LEU A 84 0.38 0.94 1.90
CA LEU A 84 -0.25 0.33 3.05
C LEU A 84 -1.55 -0.37 2.64
N ASN A 85 -1.67 -1.63 2.99
CA ASN A 85 -2.89 -2.38 2.75
C ASN A 85 -3.84 -2.13 3.90
N MET A 86 -4.98 -1.57 3.57
CA MET A 86 -6.03 -1.42 4.56
C MET A 86 -6.83 -2.72 4.60
N ASN A 87 -7.77 -2.79 5.51
CA ASN A 87 -8.63 -3.95 5.57
C ASN A 87 -9.40 -4.16 4.29
N HIS A 88 -9.63 -3.09 3.57
CA HIS A 88 -10.24 -3.16 2.26
C HIS A 88 -9.19 -2.89 1.25
N GLU A 89 -8.93 -3.85 0.44
CA GLU A 89 -8.04 -3.62 -0.67
C GLU A 89 -8.76 -2.81 -1.71
N HIS A 90 -8.05 -1.87 -2.27
CA HIS A 90 -8.58 -1.05 -3.35
C HIS A 90 -7.97 -1.48 -4.66
N ASP A 91 -8.76 -1.38 -5.69
CA ASP A 91 -8.24 -1.45 -7.04
C ASP A 91 -7.96 -0.03 -7.51
N HIS A 92 -7.18 0.09 -8.55
CA HIS A 92 -6.72 1.40 -8.99
C HIS A 92 -7.01 1.59 -10.46
N ILE A 93 -7.36 2.81 -10.82
CA ILE A 93 -7.43 3.20 -12.22
C ILE A 93 -6.57 4.43 -12.39
N ILE A 94 -5.69 4.37 -13.38
CA ILE A 94 -4.66 5.37 -13.59
C ILE A 94 -4.91 6.06 -14.92
N CYS A 95 -4.96 7.38 -14.88
CA CYS A 95 -5.09 8.15 -16.10
C CYS A 95 -3.73 8.31 -16.74
N MET A 96 -3.59 7.81 -17.96
CA MET A 96 -2.33 7.90 -18.67
C MET A 96 -2.05 9.30 -19.19
N ASP A 97 -3.06 10.15 -19.24
CA ASP A 97 -2.87 11.52 -19.70
C ASP A 97 -2.35 12.44 -18.61
N CYS A 98 -2.91 12.35 -17.40
CA CYS A 98 -2.54 13.27 -16.34
C CYS A 98 -1.88 12.60 -15.15
N GLY A 99 -1.85 11.27 -15.13
CA GLY A 99 -1.22 10.55 -14.04
C GLY A 99 -2.04 10.42 -12.78
N LYS A 100 -3.25 10.92 -12.78
CA LYS A 100 -4.08 10.83 -11.58
C LYS A 100 -4.49 9.40 -11.34
N VAL A 101 -4.50 9.02 -10.07
CA VAL A 101 -4.86 7.66 -9.65
C VAL A 101 -6.16 7.74 -8.86
N PHE A 102 -7.11 6.91 -9.24
CA PHE A 102 -8.37 6.77 -8.51
C PHE A 102 -8.44 5.38 -7.92
N GLU A 103 -8.98 5.29 -6.74
CA GLU A 103 -9.23 4.02 -6.09
C GLU A 103 -10.70 3.66 -6.24
N PHE A 104 -10.95 2.38 -6.39
CA PHE A 104 -12.32 1.90 -6.44
C PHE A 104 -12.39 0.51 -5.84
N LYS A 105 -13.59 0.10 -5.53
CA LYS A 105 -13.83 -1.23 -5.00
C LYS A 105 -15.16 -1.72 -5.58
N ASP A 106 -15.13 -2.89 -6.18
CA ASP A 106 -16.30 -3.46 -6.85
C ASP A 106 -16.52 -4.87 -6.33
N PRO A 107 -17.55 -5.08 -5.51
CA PRO A 107 -17.78 -6.41 -4.96
C PRO A 107 -18.04 -7.47 -6.03
N ASP A 108 -18.64 -7.10 -7.14
CA ASP A 108 -18.88 -8.07 -8.21
C ASP A 108 -17.57 -8.55 -8.81
N MET A 109 -16.62 -7.66 -9.01
CA MET A 109 -15.32 -8.06 -9.52
C MET A 109 -14.60 -8.96 -8.52
N GLU A 110 -14.72 -8.64 -7.25
CA GLU A 110 -14.08 -9.45 -6.22
C GLU A 110 -14.68 -10.85 -6.17
N ARG A 111 -15.99 -10.92 -6.29
CA ARG A 111 -16.66 -12.22 -6.31
C ARG A 111 -16.20 -13.06 -7.50
N ARG A 112 -16.11 -12.43 -8.66
CA ARG A 112 -15.68 -13.13 -9.86
C ARG A 112 -14.26 -13.65 -9.72
N GLN A 113 -13.39 -12.84 -9.11
CA GLN A 113 -12.01 -13.27 -8.88
C GLN A 113 -11.95 -14.48 -7.96
N ARG A 114 -12.78 -14.49 -6.92
CA ARG A 114 -12.82 -15.65 -6.03
C ARG A 114 -13.31 -16.90 -6.77
N GLU A 115 -14.34 -16.74 -7.61
CA GLU A 115 -14.85 -17.87 -8.37
C GLU A 115 -13.79 -18.47 -9.28
N ILE A 116 -13.03 -17.60 -9.94
CA ILE A 116 -11.97 -18.08 -10.83
C ILE A 116 -10.91 -18.83 -10.03
N SER A 117 -10.52 -18.28 -8.89
CA SER A 117 -9.52 -18.95 -8.06
C SER A 117 -10.00 -20.32 -7.62
N GLU A 118 -11.24 -20.42 -7.23
CA GLU A 118 -11.79 -21.69 -6.77
C GLU A 118 -11.84 -22.72 -7.89
N LYS A 119 -12.10 -22.28 -9.11
CA LYS A 119 -12.09 -23.21 -10.24
C LYS A 119 -10.71 -23.82 -10.43
N HIS A 120 -9.68 -23.12 -10.03
CA HIS A 120 -8.32 -23.63 -10.15
C HIS A 120 -7.81 -24.26 -8.86
N GLY A 121 -8.71 -24.50 -7.93
CA GLY A 121 -8.36 -25.19 -6.69
C GLY A 121 -7.63 -24.34 -5.69
N MET A 122 -7.81 -23.03 -5.75
CA MET A 122 -7.09 -22.13 -4.87
C MET A 122 -8.05 -21.27 -4.07
N GLU A 123 -7.64 -20.94 -2.86
CA GLU A 123 -8.33 -19.96 -2.04
C GLU A 123 -7.70 -18.62 -2.28
N LEU A 124 -8.48 -17.64 -2.73
CA LEU A 124 -7.94 -16.32 -3.04
C LEU A 124 -7.51 -15.63 -1.76
N THR A 125 -6.25 -15.25 -1.66
CA THR A 125 -5.74 -14.53 -0.50
C THR A 125 -5.52 -13.06 -0.78
N ASN A 126 -5.25 -12.70 -2.04
CA ASN A 126 -4.93 -11.31 -2.35
C ASN A 126 -5.03 -11.14 -3.86
N HIS A 127 -5.17 -9.89 -4.27
CA HIS A 127 -5.13 -9.58 -5.70
C HIS A 127 -4.67 -8.14 -5.88
N SER A 128 -4.24 -7.84 -7.09
CA SER A 128 -3.91 -6.48 -7.49
C SER A 128 -4.51 -6.23 -8.86
N LEU A 129 -5.24 -5.14 -8.99
CA LEU A 129 -5.87 -4.80 -10.26
C LEU A 129 -5.60 -3.35 -10.57
N TYR A 130 -4.99 -3.12 -11.71
CA TYR A 130 -4.70 -1.79 -12.21
C TYR A 130 -5.33 -1.63 -13.58
N LEU A 131 -6.18 -0.62 -13.70
CA LEU A 131 -6.75 -0.28 -14.99
C LEU A 131 -6.05 0.98 -15.48
N TYR A 132 -5.74 1.01 -16.75
CA TYR A 132 -5.06 2.14 -17.37
C TYR A 132 -5.97 2.73 -18.42
N GLY A 133 -6.22 4.02 -18.32
CA GLY A 133 -7.11 4.65 -19.24
C GLY A 133 -6.64 6.04 -19.63
N LYS A 134 -7.38 6.64 -20.51
CA LYS A 134 -7.16 8.02 -20.92
C LYS A 134 -8.38 8.82 -20.53
N CYS A 135 -8.18 10.12 -20.27
CA CYS A 135 -9.32 10.97 -20.00
C CYS A 135 -10.23 11.01 -21.22
N SER A 136 -11.47 10.57 -21.03
CA SER A 136 -12.46 10.71 -22.08
C SER A 136 -12.91 12.16 -22.22
N ASN A 137 -12.68 12.93 -21.18
CA ASN A 137 -13.01 14.35 -21.13
C ASN A 137 -11.82 15.08 -20.54
N LEU A 138 -11.10 15.81 -21.37
CA LEU A 138 -9.90 16.50 -20.93
C LEU A 138 -10.20 17.55 -19.88
N THR A 139 -11.37 18.17 -19.92
CA THR A 139 -11.73 19.16 -18.93
C THR A 139 -11.79 18.51 -17.54
N ASN A 140 -12.40 17.33 -17.45
CA ASN A 140 -12.44 16.63 -16.18
C ASN A 140 -11.06 16.24 -15.72
N CYS A 141 -10.22 15.82 -16.64
CA CYS A 141 -8.86 15.42 -16.30
C CYS A 141 -8.09 16.61 -15.73
N ASP A 142 -8.21 17.75 -16.37
CA ASP A 142 -7.54 18.96 -15.90
C ASP A 142 -8.07 19.40 -14.55
N GLU A 143 -9.37 19.31 -14.35
CA GLU A 143 -9.97 19.75 -13.11
C GLU A 143 -9.50 18.92 -11.92
N LYS A 144 -9.13 17.67 -12.19
CA LYS A 144 -8.72 16.78 -11.11
C LYS A 144 -7.26 16.93 -10.73
N LYS A 145 -6.51 17.66 -11.50
CA LYS A 145 -5.12 17.93 -11.14
C LYS A 145 -5.04 18.90 -9.91
#